data_a197f6306f9612765c32b8a6142ce487
#
_entry.id   a197f6306f9612765c32b8a6142ce487
#
_cell.length_a   1.000
_cell.length_b   1.000
_cell.length_c   1.000
_cell.angle_alpha   90.00
_cell.angle_beta   90.00
_cell.angle_gamma   90.00
#
_symmetry.space_group_name_H-M   'P 1'
#
loop_
_entity.id
_entity.type
_entity.pdbx_description
1 polymer ?
#
loop_
_entity_poly.entity_id
_entity_poly.type
_entity_poly.pdbx_seq_one_letter_code
_entity_poly.pdbx_strand_id
1 'polypeptide(L)'
;MRADPPGLNRRALLAAPLGLVACDRFASAEVATGPLAPPLKDLAPFPFGATGMTWQLDQPDWVEQTLRHCSQLTPEWEQKMERTLGPGFTYDFEPSDRVVAFARDNGLRVHGHTVIWYSQGADVFDDASVPRARFAAEYDRYISTFVGRYRGRMAGWDVVNEPVAEDGDGLRECHWSRALGMDGYMVRAFEQAKAADPDAVLFLNEYNLENIPRKGATFLKLVERLLRLGAPIGGIGTQSHLDIEIPAGQITAFMRDAGSLGLPIHVSELDFPKERDGGRRPDLRSTAEKRAQQVARVGELAEAFMALPDRQRYAFTTWGLRDTDSWLVREEGKNRPDESALLLDAAGRPNPAYQAVAEAFASWVLPRQTGFRPPA
;
A
#
# COMPACT_ATOMS: atom_id res chain seq x y z
N MET A 1 -80.62 24.81 -4.84
CA MET A 1 -80.82 25.50 -6.09
C MET A 1 -79.69 25.08 -7.00
N ARG A 2 -79.97 24.15 -7.92
CA ARG A 2 -80.11 24.29 -9.38
C ARG A 2 -78.98 25.15 -9.96
N ALA A 3 -78.15 24.76 -10.90
CA ALA A 3 -78.43 23.98 -12.12
C ALA A 3 -77.08 23.47 -12.72
N ASP A 4 -77.15 22.32 -13.37
CA ASP A 4 -76.30 21.78 -14.45
C ASP A 4 -76.77 22.40 -15.82
N PRO A 5 -76.24 21.88 -16.92
CA PRO A 5 -74.99 22.08 -17.68
C PRO A 5 -75.31 22.80 -19.02
N PRO A 6 -74.61 22.77 -20.13
CA PRO A 6 -74.12 21.67 -20.94
C PRO A 6 -72.86 21.95 -21.79
N GLY A 7 -72.33 20.95 -22.46
CA GLY A 7 -72.06 20.89 -23.86
C GLY A 7 -70.93 20.08 -24.36
N LEU A 8 -71.21 18.88 -24.87
CA LEU A 8 -70.32 18.03 -25.67
C LEU A 8 -69.82 18.70 -26.96
N ASN A 9 -68.60 18.45 -27.35
CA ASN A 9 -68.33 18.18 -28.75
C ASN A 9 -67.23 17.19 -28.99
N ARG A 10 -67.58 16.11 -29.66
CA ARG A 10 -66.72 15.00 -30.13
C ARG A 10 -65.95 15.52 -31.35
N ARG A 11 -64.65 15.28 -31.36
CA ARG A 11 -63.90 14.87 -32.55
C ARG A 11 -62.91 13.83 -32.20
N ALA A 12 -63.16 12.62 -32.65
CA ALA A 12 -62.25 11.49 -32.66
C ALA A 12 -61.10 11.76 -33.63
N LEU A 13 -59.90 11.52 -33.17
CA LEU A 13 -58.76 11.28 -34.03
C LEU A 13 -58.03 10.04 -33.47
N LEU A 14 -58.07 8.99 -34.29
CA LEU A 14 -57.34 7.77 -34.16
C LEU A 14 -55.83 8.06 -34.19
N ALA A 15 -55.13 7.69 -33.14
CA ALA A 15 -53.67 7.50 -33.20
C ALA A 15 -53.34 6.16 -32.56
N ALA A 16 -52.74 5.29 -33.34
CA ALA A 16 -52.32 3.94 -32.99
C ALA A 16 -51.24 3.99 -31.88
N PRO A 17 -51.17 2.99 -30.99
CA PRO A 17 -50.09 2.87 -30.06
C PRO A 17 -48.87 2.25 -30.78
N LEU A 18 -47.82 3.05 -30.98
CA LEU A 18 -46.47 2.54 -31.20
C LEU A 18 -46.00 1.94 -29.89
N GLY A 19 -46.01 0.64 -29.83
CA GLY A 19 -45.40 -0.12 -28.75
C GLY A 19 -43.88 0.06 -28.81
N LEU A 20 -43.34 0.85 -27.87
CA LEU A 20 -41.94 0.79 -27.51
C LEU A 20 -41.72 -0.47 -26.68
N VAL A 21 -41.26 -1.53 -27.34
CA VAL A 21 -40.63 -2.67 -26.67
C VAL A 21 -39.29 -2.16 -26.16
N ALA A 22 -39.26 -1.78 -24.89
CA ALA A 22 -38.00 -1.64 -24.15
C ALA A 22 -37.40 -3.05 -24.00
N CYS A 23 -36.52 -3.40 -24.90
CA CYS A 23 -35.60 -4.52 -24.66
C CYS A 23 -34.68 -4.13 -23.51
N ASP A 24 -35.02 -4.56 -22.29
CA ASP A 24 -34.08 -4.72 -21.20
C ASP A 24 -33.03 -5.76 -21.65
N ARG A 25 -32.01 -5.30 -22.31
CA ARG A 25 -30.76 -6.04 -22.41
C ARG A 25 -30.05 -5.87 -21.06
N PHE A 26 -30.38 -6.71 -20.10
CA PHE A 26 -29.40 -7.10 -19.08
C PHE A 26 -28.19 -7.65 -19.85
N ALA A 27 -27.21 -6.79 -20.01
CA ALA A 27 -25.90 -7.24 -20.44
C ALA A 27 -25.38 -8.10 -19.31
N SER A 28 -25.58 -9.42 -19.42
CA SER A 28 -24.78 -10.41 -18.73
C SER A 28 -23.33 -10.02 -19.04
N ALA A 29 -22.57 -9.70 -17.99
CA ALA A 29 -21.14 -9.49 -18.13
C ALA A 29 -20.59 -10.80 -18.71
N GLU A 30 -20.34 -10.82 -20.02
CA GLU A 30 -19.58 -11.88 -20.66
C GLU A 30 -18.25 -11.95 -19.91
N VAL A 31 -18.00 -13.08 -19.29
CA VAL A 31 -16.68 -13.46 -18.78
C VAL A 31 -15.75 -13.35 -19.98
N ALA A 32 -14.95 -12.30 -20.01
CA ALA A 32 -14.00 -12.07 -21.07
C ALA A 32 -13.03 -13.27 -21.08
N THR A 33 -13.19 -14.16 -22.06
CA THR A 33 -12.28 -15.26 -22.39
C THR A 33 -11.09 -14.73 -23.21
N GLY A 34 -10.57 -13.56 -22.80
CA GLY A 34 -9.33 -13.01 -23.34
C GLY A 34 -8.10 -13.73 -22.74
N PRO A 35 -6.94 -13.64 -23.38
CA PRO A 35 -5.71 -14.15 -22.80
C PRO A 35 -5.52 -13.51 -21.42
N LEU A 36 -5.09 -14.32 -20.43
CA LEU A 36 -4.80 -13.85 -19.08
C LEU A 36 -3.83 -12.67 -19.17
N ALA A 37 -4.12 -11.57 -18.47
CA ALA A 37 -3.24 -10.41 -18.42
C ALA A 37 -1.82 -10.85 -18.00
N PRO A 38 -0.75 -10.30 -18.63
CA PRO A 38 0.61 -10.60 -18.24
C PRO A 38 0.84 -10.35 -16.76
N PRO A 39 1.61 -11.19 -16.05
CA PRO A 39 1.95 -10.94 -14.65
C PRO A 39 2.66 -9.59 -14.47
N LEU A 40 2.31 -8.84 -13.42
CA LEU A 40 2.92 -7.52 -13.20
C LEU A 40 4.43 -7.59 -12.98
N LYS A 41 4.93 -8.65 -12.35
CA LYS A 41 6.38 -8.88 -12.20
C LYS A 41 7.15 -8.99 -13.53
N ASP A 42 6.46 -9.41 -14.60
CA ASP A 42 7.07 -9.57 -15.92
C ASP A 42 7.05 -8.26 -16.72
N LEU A 43 6.17 -7.32 -16.37
CA LEU A 43 6.06 -6.00 -16.96
C LEU A 43 6.91 -4.96 -16.24
N ALA A 44 7.09 -5.11 -14.93
CA ALA A 44 7.79 -4.16 -14.09
C ALA A 44 9.32 -4.30 -14.25
N PRO A 45 10.07 -3.19 -14.45
CA PRO A 45 11.54 -3.20 -14.43
C PRO A 45 12.12 -3.14 -13.00
N PHE A 46 11.31 -3.44 -12.00
CA PHE A 46 11.61 -3.49 -10.56
C PHE A 46 10.74 -4.59 -9.91
N PRO A 47 11.00 -5.01 -8.67
CA PRO A 47 10.18 -6.00 -7.99
C PRO A 47 8.74 -5.51 -7.81
N PHE A 48 7.77 -6.30 -8.26
CA PHE A 48 6.37 -6.19 -7.88
C PHE A 48 6.09 -7.19 -6.76
N GLY A 49 5.38 -6.77 -5.71
CA GLY A 49 5.12 -7.59 -4.54
C GLY A 49 3.71 -7.47 -3.98
N ALA A 50 3.43 -8.34 -3.04
CA ALA A 50 2.24 -8.28 -2.18
C ALA A 50 2.64 -8.59 -0.74
N THR A 51 1.76 -8.26 0.23
CA THR A 51 1.92 -8.79 1.58
C THR A 51 1.39 -10.22 1.67
N GLY A 52 1.88 -10.96 2.66
CA GLY A 52 1.42 -12.31 2.95
C GLY A 52 1.59 -12.68 4.42
N MET A 53 0.73 -13.60 4.88
CA MET A 53 0.68 -14.10 6.24
C MET A 53 0.87 -15.62 6.26
N THR A 54 1.32 -16.17 7.37
CA THR A 54 1.59 -17.60 7.53
C THR A 54 0.43 -18.52 7.14
N TRP A 55 -0.81 -18.14 7.46
CA TRP A 55 -2.00 -18.93 7.15
C TRP A 55 -2.31 -19.02 5.65
N GLN A 56 -1.83 -18.05 4.85
CA GLN A 56 -1.98 -18.04 3.40
C GLN A 56 -1.00 -18.99 2.70
N LEU A 57 0.15 -19.29 3.33
CA LEU A 57 1.17 -20.16 2.75
C LEU A 57 0.67 -21.60 2.52
N ASP A 58 -0.38 -21.99 3.23
CA ASP A 58 -1.03 -23.31 3.13
C ASP A 58 -2.23 -23.31 2.15
N GLN A 59 -2.48 -22.19 1.45
CA GLN A 59 -3.54 -22.04 0.45
C GLN A 59 -2.99 -22.16 -0.97
N PRO A 60 -3.23 -23.26 -1.69
CA PRO A 60 -2.63 -23.50 -3.01
C PRO A 60 -2.94 -22.41 -4.03
N ASP A 61 -4.17 -21.89 -4.04
CA ASP A 61 -4.62 -20.84 -4.94
C ASP A 61 -3.94 -19.48 -4.64
N TRP A 62 -3.73 -19.13 -3.37
CA TRP A 62 -2.98 -17.94 -2.99
C TRP A 62 -1.49 -18.08 -3.38
N VAL A 63 -0.90 -19.24 -3.13
CA VAL A 63 0.48 -19.54 -3.52
C VAL A 63 0.66 -19.43 -5.02
N GLU A 64 -0.22 -20.07 -5.82
CA GLU A 64 -0.17 -19.99 -7.28
C GLU A 64 -0.24 -18.54 -7.77
N GLN A 65 -1.20 -17.74 -7.28
CA GLN A 65 -1.35 -16.34 -7.67
C GLN A 65 -0.16 -15.48 -7.22
N THR A 66 0.35 -15.69 -6.00
CA THR A 66 1.54 -14.98 -5.51
C THR A 66 2.75 -15.25 -6.40
N LEU A 67 3.02 -16.52 -6.68
CA LEU A 67 4.16 -16.90 -7.52
C LEU A 67 3.97 -16.48 -9.00
N ARG A 68 2.73 -16.35 -9.45
CA ARG A 68 2.42 -15.82 -10.77
C ARG A 68 2.73 -14.35 -10.89
N HIS A 69 2.26 -13.52 -9.93
CA HIS A 69 2.26 -12.07 -10.07
C HIS A 69 3.43 -11.38 -9.39
N CYS A 70 4.00 -11.96 -8.34
CA CYS A 70 4.98 -11.29 -7.48
C CYS A 70 6.41 -11.83 -7.68
N SER A 71 7.38 -10.94 -7.47
CA SER A 71 8.81 -11.23 -7.31
C SER A 71 9.34 -10.79 -5.93
N GLN A 72 8.45 -10.19 -5.10
CA GLN A 72 8.74 -9.77 -3.72
C GLN A 72 7.57 -10.16 -2.82
N LEU A 73 7.87 -10.47 -1.56
CA LEU A 73 6.90 -10.70 -0.50
C LEU A 73 7.25 -9.85 0.71
N THR A 74 6.23 -9.26 1.36
CA THR A 74 6.36 -8.54 2.63
C THR A 74 5.52 -9.27 3.68
N PRO A 75 6.09 -9.73 4.82
CA PRO A 75 5.30 -10.28 5.91
C PRO A 75 4.35 -9.20 6.47
N GLU A 76 3.03 -9.46 6.43
CA GLU A 76 2.04 -8.45 6.81
C GLU A 76 1.95 -8.24 8.33
N TRP A 77 2.13 -9.32 9.09
CA TRP A 77 1.92 -9.34 10.52
C TRP A 77 3.09 -9.95 11.32
N GLU A 78 3.72 -10.96 10.78
CA GLU A 78 4.63 -11.86 11.49
C GLU A 78 5.94 -11.18 11.92
N GLN A 79 6.24 -10.00 11.39
CA GLN A 79 7.44 -9.21 11.75
C GLN A 79 7.13 -8.00 12.63
N LYS A 80 5.88 -7.78 12.98
CA LYS A 80 5.51 -6.71 13.92
C LYS A 80 5.96 -7.08 15.35
N MET A 81 6.35 -6.07 16.15
CA MET A 81 6.96 -6.28 17.47
C MET A 81 6.10 -7.15 18.38
N GLU A 82 4.80 -6.95 18.41
CA GLU A 82 3.88 -7.71 19.25
C GLU A 82 3.77 -9.20 18.87
N ARG A 83 4.26 -9.59 17.66
CA ARG A 83 4.32 -10.98 17.22
C ARG A 83 5.68 -11.61 17.48
N THR A 84 6.73 -10.79 17.51
CA THR A 84 8.09 -11.28 17.61
C THR A 84 8.68 -11.18 19.02
N LEU A 85 8.10 -10.31 19.88
CA LEU A 85 8.61 -10.02 21.21
C LEU A 85 7.53 -10.21 22.28
N GLY A 86 7.70 -11.23 23.11
CA GLY A 86 6.86 -11.50 24.25
C GLY A 86 7.43 -10.99 25.57
N PRO A 87 6.71 -11.23 26.69
CA PRO A 87 7.13 -10.82 28.02
C PRO A 87 8.55 -11.29 28.38
N GLY A 88 9.27 -10.43 29.10
CA GLY A 88 10.62 -10.74 29.53
C GLY A 88 11.66 -10.84 28.41
N PHE A 89 11.40 -10.23 27.25
CA PHE A 89 12.25 -10.31 26.05
C PHE A 89 12.40 -11.75 25.51
N THR A 90 11.34 -12.52 25.61
CA THR A 90 11.25 -13.80 24.89
C THR A 90 10.90 -13.55 23.43
N TYR A 91 11.60 -14.20 22.51
CA TYR A 91 11.37 -14.01 21.08
C TYR A 91 10.64 -15.23 20.49
N ASP A 92 9.61 -14.96 19.70
CA ASP A 92 8.98 -15.94 18.82
C ASP A 92 9.17 -15.52 17.36
N PHE A 93 10.10 -16.16 16.69
CA PHE A 93 10.39 -15.92 15.29
C PHE A 93 9.81 -16.98 14.34
N GLU A 94 9.17 -18.02 14.87
CA GLU A 94 8.70 -19.14 14.04
C GLU A 94 7.76 -18.66 12.91
N PRO A 95 6.73 -17.83 13.17
CA PRO A 95 5.85 -17.38 12.10
C PRO A 95 6.58 -16.55 11.02
N SER A 96 7.47 -15.65 11.44
CA SER A 96 8.28 -14.87 10.52
C SER A 96 9.25 -15.72 9.71
N ASP A 97 9.90 -16.71 10.37
CA ASP A 97 10.81 -17.65 9.71
C ASP A 97 10.10 -18.45 8.61
N ARG A 98 8.83 -18.85 8.81
CA ARG A 98 8.03 -19.57 7.81
C ARG A 98 7.82 -18.71 6.56
N VAL A 99 7.44 -17.43 6.73
CA VAL A 99 7.21 -16.52 5.59
C VAL A 99 8.53 -16.29 4.83
N VAL A 100 9.63 -16.06 5.56
CA VAL A 100 10.95 -15.84 4.95
C VAL A 100 11.47 -17.10 4.25
N ALA A 101 11.24 -18.28 4.83
CA ALA A 101 11.62 -19.56 4.22
C ALA A 101 10.80 -19.80 2.93
N PHE A 102 9.49 -19.61 2.97
CA PHE A 102 8.62 -19.70 1.82
C PHE A 102 9.11 -18.80 0.67
N ALA A 103 9.39 -17.54 0.96
CA ALA A 103 9.87 -16.59 -0.03
C ALA A 103 11.20 -17.06 -0.66
N ARG A 104 12.18 -17.45 0.16
CA ARG A 104 13.47 -17.98 -0.30
C ARG A 104 13.29 -19.21 -1.19
N ASP A 105 12.50 -20.19 -0.75
CA ASP A 105 12.34 -21.48 -1.43
C ASP A 105 11.63 -21.32 -2.77
N ASN A 106 10.90 -20.20 -2.96
CA ASN A 106 10.22 -19.84 -4.21
C ASN A 106 10.90 -18.71 -4.99
N GLY A 107 12.11 -18.29 -4.61
CA GLY A 107 12.88 -17.27 -5.33
C GLY A 107 12.29 -15.85 -5.22
N LEU A 108 11.48 -15.59 -4.21
CA LEU A 108 10.95 -14.25 -3.95
C LEU A 108 11.92 -13.45 -3.08
N ARG A 109 12.07 -12.19 -3.40
CA ARG A 109 12.74 -11.19 -2.56
C ARG A 109 11.87 -10.89 -1.33
N VAL A 110 12.48 -10.60 -0.19
CA VAL A 110 11.73 -10.24 1.03
C VAL A 110 12.01 -8.80 1.42
N HIS A 111 10.94 -8.05 1.72
CA HIS A 111 11.01 -6.75 2.38
C HIS A 111 10.47 -6.89 3.81
N GLY A 112 11.27 -6.49 4.80
CA GLY A 112 10.91 -6.64 6.22
C GLY A 112 10.01 -5.50 6.70
N HIS A 113 8.91 -5.82 7.38
CA HIS A 113 7.93 -4.87 7.91
C HIS A 113 7.41 -5.32 9.29
N THR A 114 7.62 -4.59 10.34
CA THR A 114 8.38 -3.36 10.54
C THR A 114 9.17 -3.43 11.85
N VAL A 115 10.29 -2.70 11.95
CA VAL A 115 11.16 -2.81 13.14
C VAL A 115 10.59 -1.98 14.29
N ILE A 116 10.36 -0.69 14.09
CA ILE A 116 9.83 0.23 15.11
C ILE A 116 8.56 0.91 14.58
N TRP A 117 7.48 0.73 15.32
CA TRP A 117 6.19 1.36 15.04
C TRP A 117 5.60 1.96 16.31
N TYR A 118 4.96 3.12 16.21
CA TYR A 118 4.38 3.82 17.37
C TYR A 118 3.24 3.05 18.03
N SER A 119 2.52 2.28 17.23
CA SER A 119 1.30 1.56 17.64
C SER A 119 1.57 0.27 18.41
N GLN A 120 2.82 -0.19 18.41
CA GLN A 120 3.19 -1.44 19.05
C GLN A 120 4.40 -1.27 19.97
N GLY A 121 4.37 -1.97 21.09
CA GLY A 121 5.44 -2.08 22.06
C GLY A 121 5.30 -3.40 22.82
N ALA A 122 6.33 -3.80 23.53
CA ALA A 122 6.26 -4.85 24.53
C ALA A 122 6.17 -4.21 25.92
N ASP A 123 5.61 -4.94 26.89
CA ASP A 123 5.38 -4.48 28.27
C ASP A 123 6.54 -3.71 28.88
N VAL A 124 7.77 -4.12 28.56
CA VAL A 124 8.99 -3.47 29.08
C VAL A 124 9.15 -2.03 28.56
N PHE A 125 8.58 -1.70 27.41
CA PHE A 125 8.64 -0.37 26.85
C PHE A 125 7.46 0.50 27.28
N ASP A 126 6.43 -0.10 27.83
CA ASP A 126 5.25 0.61 28.36
C ASP A 126 5.40 0.99 29.84
N ASP A 127 6.38 0.40 30.55
CA ASP A 127 6.65 0.72 31.95
C ASP A 127 7.44 2.03 32.07
N ALA A 128 6.72 3.11 32.40
CA ALA A 128 7.30 4.45 32.59
C ALA A 128 8.33 4.52 33.75
N SER A 129 8.42 3.51 34.62
CA SER A 129 9.41 3.44 35.71
C SER A 129 10.77 2.95 35.25
N VAL A 130 10.88 2.39 34.06
CA VAL A 130 12.14 1.88 33.52
C VAL A 130 13.14 3.03 33.30
N PRO A 131 14.34 2.99 33.91
CA PRO A 131 15.34 4.03 33.69
C PRO A 131 15.69 4.16 32.20
N ARG A 132 15.85 5.40 31.72
CA ARG A 132 16.13 5.71 30.31
C ARG A 132 17.32 4.92 29.76
N ALA A 133 18.37 4.71 30.54
CA ALA A 133 19.54 3.94 30.10
C ALA A 133 19.19 2.47 29.84
N ARG A 134 18.34 1.86 30.67
CA ARG A 134 17.84 0.50 30.48
C ARG A 134 16.92 0.43 29.26
N PHE A 135 16.00 1.38 29.13
CA PHE A 135 15.12 1.47 27.96
C PHE A 135 15.93 1.53 26.66
N ALA A 136 16.97 2.38 26.61
CA ALA A 136 17.83 2.51 25.46
C ALA A 136 18.57 1.19 25.12
N ALA A 137 19.08 0.49 26.14
CA ALA A 137 19.78 -0.78 25.97
C ALA A 137 18.84 -1.89 25.44
N GLU A 138 17.60 -1.95 25.94
CA GLU A 138 16.60 -2.92 25.49
C GLU A 138 16.11 -2.61 24.07
N TYR A 139 15.98 -1.33 23.73
CA TYR A 139 15.66 -0.87 22.39
C TYR A 139 16.71 -1.33 21.36
N ASP A 140 17.99 -1.11 21.65
CA ASP A 140 19.09 -1.57 20.80
C ASP A 140 19.12 -3.08 20.69
N ARG A 141 18.93 -3.78 21.83
CA ARG A 141 18.93 -5.25 21.86
C ARG A 141 17.81 -5.81 20.99
N TYR A 142 16.61 -5.23 21.05
CA TYR A 142 15.49 -5.65 20.18
C TYR A 142 15.88 -5.51 18.71
N ILE A 143 16.28 -4.31 18.28
CA ILE A 143 16.60 -4.04 16.89
C ILE A 143 17.74 -4.95 16.40
N SER A 144 18.84 -5.02 17.16
CA SER A 144 20.00 -5.83 16.78
C SER A 144 19.68 -7.33 16.70
N THR A 145 18.84 -7.83 17.61
CA THR A 145 18.42 -9.24 17.62
C THR A 145 17.49 -9.55 16.46
N PHE A 146 16.45 -8.71 16.27
CA PHE A 146 15.44 -8.93 15.25
C PHE A 146 16.00 -8.76 13.84
N VAL A 147 16.62 -7.64 13.54
CA VAL A 147 17.21 -7.37 12.22
C VAL A 147 18.37 -8.33 11.95
N GLY A 148 19.24 -8.57 12.97
CA GLY A 148 20.38 -9.47 12.85
C GLY A 148 20.01 -10.92 12.57
N ARG A 149 18.84 -11.40 13.07
CA ARG A 149 18.34 -12.73 12.73
C ARG A 149 18.20 -12.93 11.22
N TYR A 150 17.79 -11.89 10.50
CA TYR A 150 17.52 -11.95 9.06
C TYR A 150 18.63 -11.34 8.21
N ARG A 151 19.80 -11.07 8.78
CA ARG A 151 20.95 -10.48 8.08
C ARG A 151 21.20 -11.16 6.74
N GLY A 152 21.29 -10.37 5.67
CA GLY A 152 21.52 -10.82 4.31
C GLY A 152 20.37 -11.59 3.66
N ARG A 153 19.20 -11.64 4.31
CA ARG A 153 17.99 -12.29 3.77
C ARG A 153 16.89 -11.30 3.42
N MET A 154 17.01 -10.06 3.88
CA MET A 154 16.08 -9.00 3.56
C MET A 154 16.69 -8.06 2.53
N ALA A 155 15.92 -7.66 1.54
CA ALA A 155 16.33 -6.66 0.57
C ALA A 155 16.26 -5.25 1.14
N GLY A 156 15.38 -5.05 2.10
CA GLY A 156 15.22 -3.81 2.85
C GLY A 156 14.32 -4.00 4.05
N TRP A 157 14.26 -2.97 4.91
CA TRP A 157 13.48 -2.92 6.14
C TRP A 157 12.75 -1.60 6.26
N ASP A 158 11.48 -1.63 6.64
CA ASP A 158 10.80 -0.47 7.22
C ASP A 158 11.30 -0.33 8.67
N VAL A 159 12.32 0.51 8.85
CA VAL A 159 13.01 0.64 10.15
C VAL A 159 12.18 1.44 11.13
N VAL A 160 11.60 2.54 10.67
CA VAL A 160 10.65 3.35 11.45
C VAL A 160 9.39 3.54 10.62
N ASN A 161 8.27 3.17 11.22
CA ASN A 161 6.95 3.25 10.59
C ASN A 161 6.09 4.33 11.26
N GLU A 162 5.50 5.20 10.44
CA GLU A 162 4.45 6.17 10.78
C GLU A 162 4.85 7.21 11.86
N PRO A 163 5.97 7.91 11.72
CA PRO A 163 6.43 8.87 12.73
C PRO A 163 5.72 10.23 12.67
N VAL A 164 4.95 10.54 11.60
CA VAL A 164 4.28 11.83 11.44
C VAL A 164 2.89 11.80 12.07
N ALA A 165 2.50 12.90 12.72
CA ALA A 165 1.17 13.05 13.31
C ALA A 165 0.06 12.88 12.24
N GLU A 166 -1.13 12.44 12.67
CA GLU A 166 -2.24 12.08 11.78
C GLU A 166 -2.64 13.22 10.84
N ASP A 167 -2.71 14.41 11.35
CA ASP A 167 -3.08 15.62 10.58
C ASP A 167 -1.91 16.24 9.81
N GLY A 168 -0.71 15.66 9.93
CA GLY A 168 0.52 16.15 9.32
C GLY A 168 1.13 17.37 10.01
N ASP A 169 0.64 17.77 11.21
CA ASP A 169 1.17 18.88 11.95
C ASP A 169 2.21 18.43 12.99
N GLY A 170 3.42 18.19 12.52
CA GLY A 170 4.53 17.74 13.33
C GLY A 170 4.67 16.22 13.39
N LEU A 171 5.37 15.73 14.41
CA LEU A 171 5.69 14.32 14.61
C LEU A 171 4.80 13.71 15.69
N ARG A 172 4.58 12.41 15.55
CA ARG A 172 3.78 11.63 16.49
C ARG A 172 4.54 11.42 17.80
N GLU A 173 3.94 11.83 18.91
CA GLU A 173 4.43 11.45 20.23
C GLU A 173 4.07 9.99 20.54
N CYS A 174 5.05 9.22 20.96
CA CYS A 174 4.89 7.83 21.34
C CYS A 174 5.85 7.49 22.51
N HIS A 175 5.80 6.27 23.03
CA HIS A 175 6.71 5.86 24.11
C HIS A 175 8.19 5.92 23.68
N TRP A 176 8.51 5.64 22.42
CA TRP A 176 9.87 5.77 21.89
C TRP A 176 10.37 7.22 21.96
N SER A 177 9.58 8.17 21.47
CA SER A 177 9.96 9.59 21.46
C SER A 177 10.05 10.18 22.86
N ARG A 178 9.17 9.77 23.78
CA ARG A 178 9.24 10.20 25.19
C ARG A 178 10.50 9.69 25.89
N ALA A 179 10.87 8.44 25.64
CA ALA A 179 12.03 7.84 26.30
C ALA A 179 13.37 8.28 25.69
N LEU A 180 13.47 8.37 24.37
CA LEU A 180 14.75 8.55 23.66
C LEU A 180 14.89 9.90 22.95
N GLY A 181 13.84 10.72 22.96
CA GLY A 181 13.75 11.98 22.22
C GLY A 181 13.21 11.78 20.81
N MET A 182 12.57 12.81 20.26
CA MET A 182 11.80 12.73 19.02
C MET A 182 12.66 12.28 17.82
N ASP A 183 13.81 12.89 17.60
CA ASP A 183 14.75 12.48 16.56
C ASP A 183 15.63 11.31 17.03
N GLY A 184 15.93 11.27 18.32
CA GLY A 184 16.88 10.33 18.90
C GLY A 184 16.50 8.86 18.73
N TYR A 185 15.21 8.50 18.91
CA TYR A 185 14.78 7.11 18.72
C TYR A 185 14.89 6.67 17.26
N MET A 186 14.60 7.56 16.30
CA MET A 186 14.67 7.24 14.89
C MET A 186 16.12 7.08 14.43
N VAL A 187 16.99 8.07 14.72
CA VAL A 187 18.43 7.97 14.37
C VAL A 187 19.01 6.67 14.91
N ARG A 188 18.75 6.39 16.21
CA ARG A 188 19.23 5.17 16.88
C ARG A 188 18.70 3.90 16.22
N ALA A 189 17.42 3.86 15.81
CA ALA A 189 16.86 2.72 15.11
C ALA A 189 17.60 2.43 13.79
N PHE A 190 17.82 3.46 13.00
CA PHE A 190 18.54 3.32 11.74
C PHE A 190 20.01 2.89 11.94
N GLU A 191 20.71 3.45 12.92
CA GLU A 191 22.09 3.07 13.26
C GLU A 191 22.19 1.59 13.69
N GLN A 192 21.29 1.14 14.58
CA GLN A 192 21.24 -0.25 15.03
C GLN A 192 20.86 -1.22 13.91
N ALA A 193 19.88 -0.86 13.08
CA ALA A 193 19.49 -1.67 11.94
C ALA A 193 20.63 -1.80 10.91
N LYS A 194 21.34 -0.69 10.63
CA LYS A 194 22.50 -0.69 9.72
C LYS A 194 23.66 -1.54 10.23
N ALA A 195 23.92 -1.51 11.52
CA ALA A 195 24.94 -2.37 12.15
C ALA A 195 24.53 -3.84 12.09
N ALA A 196 23.25 -4.15 12.28
CA ALA A 196 22.74 -5.52 12.28
C ALA A 196 22.65 -6.13 10.87
N ASP A 197 22.21 -5.37 9.87
CA ASP A 197 22.13 -5.80 8.46
C ASP A 197 22.68 -4.70 7.52
N PRO A 198 24.01 -4.69 7.28
CA PRO A 198 24.67 -3.64 6.51
C PRO A 198 24.24 -3.53 5.05
N ASP A 199 23.75 -4.62 4.46
CA ASP A 199 23.45 -4.72 3.04
C ASP A 199 22.00 -4.36 2.71
N ALA A 200 21.11 -4.43 3.70
CA ALA A 200 19.71 -4.06 3.52
C ALA A 200 19.51 -2.56 3.30
N VAL A 201 18.52 -2.22 2.46
CA VAL A 201 18.07 -0.84 2.29
C VAL A 201 17.13 -0.48 3.43
N LEU A 202 17.39 0.63 4.13
CA LEU A 202 16.67 1.02 5.34
C LEU A 202 15.67 2.14 5.01
N PHE A 203 14.38 1.89 5.24
CA PHE A 203 13.29 2.79 4.89
C PHE A 203 12.69 3.49 6.11
N LEU A 204 12.35 4.76 5.91
CA LEU A 204 11.35 5.47 6.70
C LEU A 204 10.02 5.32 5.94
N ASN A 205 8.98 4.75 6.57
CA ASN A 205 7.71 4.40 5.93
C ASN A 205 6.54 5.16 6.56
N GLU A 206 5.59 5.65 5.75
CA GLU A 206 4.46 6.45 6.24
C GLU A 206 3.25 6.36 5.32
N TYR A 207 2.05 6.48 5.88
CA TYR A 207 0.78 6.51 5.15
C TYR A 207 0.24 7.94 4.96
N ASN A 208 -0.77 8.05 4.09
CA ASN A 208 -1.46 9.30 3.78
C ASN A 208 -0.56 10.43 3.23
N LEU A 209 0.61 10.10 2.69
CA LEU A 209 1.52 11.10 2.14
C LEU A 209 0.96 11.75 0.88
N GLU A 210 0.28 10.96 0.05
CA GLU A 210 -0.44 11.40 -1.14
C GLU A 210 -1.78 12.03 -0.78
N ASN A 211 -2.48 11.48 0.24
CA ASN A 211 -3.81 11.90 0.64
C ASN A 211 -3.81 13.28 1.30
N ILE A 212 -2.77 13.59 2.10
CA ILE A 212 -2.66 14.80 2.91
C ILE A 212 -1.36 15.54 2.58
N PRO A 213 -1.38 16.54 1.67
CA PRO A 213 -0.16 17.22 1.22
C PRO A 213 0.69 17.79 2.36
N ARG A 214 0.08 18.27 3.46
CA ARG A 214 0.80 18.72 4.64
C ARG A 214 1.58 17.58 5.28
N LYS A 215 0.99 16.38 5.39
CA LYS A 215 1.67 15.19 5.95
C LYS A 215 2.84 14.78 5.07
N GLY A 216 2.66 14.76 3.75
CA GLY A 216 3.72 14.52 2.79
C GLY A 216 4.88 15.50 2.95
N ALA A 217 4.59 16.81 3.03
CA ALA A 217 5.63 17.84 3.22
C ALA A 217 6.37 17.71 4.57
N THR A 218 5.66 17.39 5.66
CA THR A 218 6.25 17.16 6.99
C THR A 218 7.16 15.94 6.97
N PHE A 219 6.72 14.85 6.34
CA PHE A 219 7.51 13.63 6.19
C PHE A 219 8.80 13.86 5.39
N LEU A 220 8.76 14.54 4.25
CA LEU A 220 9.96 14.83 3.46
C LEU A 220 10.96 15.70 4.22
N LYS A 221 10.49 16.71 4.97
CA LYS A 221 11.34 17.51 5.87
C LYS A 221 11.95 16.66 6.99
N LEU A 222 11.22 15.67 7.51
CA LEU A 222 11.76 14.73 8.49
C LEU A 222 12.87 13.88 7.89
N VAL A 223 12.69 13.33 6.69
CA VAL A 223 13.75 12.56 6.00
C VAL A 223 15.03 13.40 5.86
N GLU A 224 14.91 14.63 5.34
CA GLU A 224 16.06 15.54 5.22
C GLU A 224 16.73 15.83 6.57
N ARG A 225 15.92 16.03 7.62
CA ARG A 225 16.46 16.30 8.97
C ARG A 225 17.22 15.11 9.52
N LEU A 226 16.67 13.90 9.42
CA LEU A 226 17.32 12.68 9.90
C LEU A 226 18.60 12.36 9.13
N LEU A 227 18.63 12.58 7.80
CA LEU A 227 19.85 12.48 6.99
C LEU A 227 20.92 13.46 7.47
N ARG A 228 20.57 14.72 7.76
CA ARG A 228 21.53 15.70 8.33
C ARG A 228 22.03 15.29 9.72
N LEU A 229 21.27 14.55 10.50
CA LEU A 229 21.68 14.00 11.79
C LEU A 229 22.52 12.72 11.66
N GLY A 230 22.76 12.23 10.43
CA GLY A 230 23.59 11.08 10.14
C GLY A 230 22.85 9.74 10.14
N ALA A 231 21.51 9.72 10.23
CA ALA A 231 20.75 8.48 10.11
C ALA A 231 20.99 7.82 8.74
N PRO A 232 21.38 6.55 8.67
CA PRO A 232 21.66 5.86 7.42
C PRO A 232 20.37 5.43 6.69
N ILE A 233 19.51 6.41 6.37
CA ILE A 233 18.28 6.19 5.59
C ILE A 233 18.69 5.87 4.16
N GLY A 234 18.28 4.71 3.67
CA GLY A 234 18.54 4.22 2.32
C GLY A 234 17.34 4.36 1.37
N GLY A 235 16.16 4.65 1.87
CA GLY A 235 14.95 4.76 1.05
C GLY A 235 13.76 5.40 1.76
N ILE A 236 12.74 5.73 0.98
CA ILE A 236 11.46 6.28 1.42
C ILE A 236 10.37 5.26 1.10
N GLY A 237 9.60 4.87 2.11
CA GLY A 237 8.38 4.09 1.95
C GLY A 237 7.17 5.03 1.93
N THR A 238 6.33 4.89 0.92
CA THR A 238 4.98 5.45 0.91
C THR A 238 4.00 4.30 0.89
N GLN A 239 3.18 4.19 1.95
CA GLN A 239 2.24 3.08 2.06
C GLN A 239 1.22 3.09 0.92
N SER A 240 0.84 4.27 0.45
CA SER A 240 -0.12 4.46 -0.63
C SER A 240 -1.48 3.77 -0.36
N HIS A 241 -1.97 3.84 0.89
CA HIS A 241 -3.38 3.60 1.21
C HIS A 241 -4.19 4.76 0.63
N LEU A 242 -4.60 4.64 -0.64
CA LEU A 242 -5.11 5.76 -1.42
C LEU A 242 -6.58 6.06 -1.11
N ASP A 243 -6.86 7.33 -0.85
CA ASP A 243 -8.20 7.86 -0.92
C ASP A 243 -8.56 8.15 -2.39
N ILE A 244 -9.64 7.58 -2.89
CA ILE A 244 -10.06 7.81 -4.28
C ILE A 244 -10.52 9.25 -4.54
N GLU A 245 -10.73 10.04 -3.50
CA GLU A 245 -11.11 11.46 -3.59
C GLU A 245 -9.90 12.40 -3.76
N ILE A 246 -8.68 11.88 -3.76
CA ILE A 246 -7.47 12.68 -4.02
C ILE A 246 -7.64 13.46 -5.34
N PRO A 247 -7.41 14.77 -5.34
CA PRO A 247 -7.41 15.56 -6.58
C PRO A 247 -6.39 15.03 -7.61
N ALA A 248 -6.76 15.07 -8.87
CA ALA A 248 -5.86 14.69 -9.96
C ALA A 248 -4.57 15.53 -9.93
N GLY A 249 -3.42 14.89 -10.11
CA GLY A 249 -2.10 15.53 -10.06
C GLY A 249 -1.49 15.62 -8.66
N GLN A 250 -2.24 15.35 -7.59
CA GLN A 250 -1.72 15.43 -6.21
C GLN A 250 -0.73 14.29 -5.91
N ILE A 251 -1.03 13.06 -6.36
CA ILE A 251 -0.13 11.90 -6.25
C ILE A 251 1.16 12.18 -7.02
N THR A 252 1.03 12.67 -8.26
CA THR A 252 2.17 13.03 -9.10
C THR A 252 3.04 14.10 -8.45
N ALA A 253 2.44 15.11 -7.82
CA ALA A 253 3.17 16.17 -7.13
C ALA A 253 3.96 15.62 -5.94
N PHE A 254 3.35 14.79 -5.09
CA PHE A 254 4.05 14.16 -3.97
C PHE A 254 5.21 13.27 -4.46
N MET A 255 4.97 12.40 -5.46
CA MET A 255 5.99 11.49 -5.98
C MET A 255 7.19 12.25 -6.59
N ARG A 256 6.94 13.36 -7.28
CA ARG A 256 8.00 14.26 -7.78
C ARG A 256 8.82 14.86 -6.63
N ASP A 257 8.14 15.36 -5.58
CA ASP A 257 8.80 15.99 -4.44
C ASP A 257 9.62 14.96 -3.64
N ALA A 258 9.09 13.74 -3.43
CA ALA A 258 9.82 12.62 -2.85
C ALA A 258 11.02 12.20 -3.72
N GLY A 259 10.84 12.13 -5.04
CA GLY A 259 11.90 11.82 -6.00
C GLY A 259 13.05 12.85 -5.98
N SER A 260 12.78 14.11 -5.62
CA SER A 260 13.80 15.16 -5.53
C SER A 260 14.88 14.89 -4.46
N LEU A 261 14.58 14.06 -3.46
CA LEU A 261 15.54 13.64 -2.44
C LEU A 261 16.59 12.64 -2.96
N GLY A 262 16.37 12.06 -4.14
CA GLY A 262 17.32 11.16 -4.78
C GLY A 262 17.40 9.75 -4.20
N LEU A 263 16.62 9.45 -3.17
CA LEU A 263 16.56 8.14 -2.52
C LEU A 263 15.68 7.15 -3.29
N PRO A 264 15.91 5.83 -3.17
CA PRO A 264 14.96 4.80 -3.56
C PRO A 264 13.60 4.99 -2.91
N ILE A 265 12.52 4.77 -3.68
CA ILE A 265 11.14 4.88 -3.23
C ILE A 265 10.47 3.50 -3.33
N HIS A 266 9.79 3.11 -2.29
CA HIS A 266 8.95 1.92 -2.21
C HIS A 266 7.49 2.33 -2.08
N VAL A 267 6.66 2.00 -3.07
CA VAL A 267 5.21 1.93 -2.88
C VAL A 267 4.98 0.65 -2.09
N SER A 268 4.76 0.76 -0.78
CA SER A 268 4.97 -0.37 0.14
C SER A 268 3.70 -1.14 0.49
N GLU A 269 2.51 -0.51 0.41
CA GLU A 269 1.28 -1.04 1.00
C GLU A 269 0.03 -0.65 0.20
N LEU A 270 0.15 -0.55 -1.14
CA LEU A 270 -0.95 -0.06 -1.95
C LEU A 270 -2.26 -0.80 -1.69
N ASP A 271 -3.25 -0.05 -1.26
CA ASP A 271 -4.67 -0.34 -1.40
C ASP A 271 -5.46 0.93 -1.74
N PHE A 272 -6.69 0.76 -2.23
CA PHE A 272 -7.49 1.86 -2.74
C PHE A 272 -8.99 1.60 -2.51
N PRO A 273 -9.45 1.65 -1.24
CA PRO A 273 -10.84 1.37 -0.89
C PRO A 273 -11.82 2.31 -1.61
N LYS A 274 -13.03 1.81 -1.91
CA LYS A 274 -14.10 2.61 -2.53
C LYS A 274 -14.59 3.76 -1.63
N GLU A 275 -14.40 3.63 -0.33
CA GLU A 275 -14.83 4.63 0.64
C GLU A 275 -13.75 4.84 1.70
N ARG A 276 -13.53 6.10 2.06
CA ARG A 276 -12.63 6.46 3.15
C ARG A 276 -13.20 6.01 4.50
N ASP A 277 -12.35 5.54 5.39
CA ASP A 277 -12.71 5.29 6.78
C ASP A 277 -13.12 6.59 7.49
N GLY A 278 -14.25 6.55 8.21
CA GLY A 278 -14.73 7.68 9.01
C GLY A 278 -15.35 8.84 8.22
N GLY A 279 -15.74 8.62 6.99
CA GLY A 279 -16.46 9.61 6.19
C GLY A 279 -17.70 10.16 6.93
N ARG A 280 -17.77 11.48 7.13
CA ARG A 280 -18.87 12.14 7.88
C ARG A 280 -20.16 12.29 7.08
N ARG A 281 -20.14 12.00 5.79
CA ARG A 281 -21.29 12.12 4.88
C ARG A 281 -21.44 10.88 4.03
N PRO A 282 -22.66 10.42 3.76
CA PRO A 282 -22.89 9.34 2.80
C PRO A 282 -22.30 9.71 1.44
N ASP A 283 -21.53 8.80 0.89
CA ASP A 283 -21.03 8.93 -0.47
C ASP A 283 -22.12 8.50 -1.45
N LEU A 284 -22.67 9.47 -2.17
CA LEU A 284 -23.79 9.28 -3.11
C LEU A 284 -23.34 8.84 -4.51
N ARG A 285 -22.03 8.71 -4.76
CA ARG A 285 -21.53 8.22 -6.04
C ARG A 285 -21.93 6.76 -6.26
N SER A 286 -22.23 6.42 -7.50
CA SER A 286 -22.46 5.04 -7.90
C SER A 286 -21.18 4.19 -7.76
N THR A 287 -21.35 2.88 -7.66
CA THR A 287 -20.21 1.94 -7.65
C THR A 287 -19.33 2.10 -8.90
N ALA A 288 -19.94 2.40 -10.06
CA ALA A 288 -19.19 2.62 -11.29
C ALA A 288 -18.31 3.89 -11.24
N GLU A 289 -18.82 4.98 -10.67
CA GLU A 289 -18.06 6.22 -10.48
C GLU A 289 -16.90 6.02 -9.51
N LYS A 290 -17.14 5.33 -8.37
CA LYS A 290 -16.08 4.98 -7.42
C LYS A 290 -15.01 4.11 -8.07
N ARG A 291 -15.42 3.11 -8.85
CA ARG A 291 -14.47 2.25 -9.60
C ARG A 291 -13.65 3.06 -10.61
N ALA A 292 -14.26 3.98 -11.34
CA ALA A 292 -13.53 4.83 -12.27
C ALA A 292 -12.48 5.69 -11.54
N GLN A 293 -12.80 6.21 -10.36
CA GLN A 293 -11.86 6.97 -9.54
C GLN A 293 -10.74 6.11 -8.97
N GLN A 294 -11.03 4.88 -8.51
CA GLN A 294 -9.99 3.91 -8.11
C GLN A 294 -8.97 3.71 -9.25
N VAL A 295 -9.46 3.41 -10.45
CA VAL A 295 -8.63 3.20 -11.64
C VAL A 295 -7.77 4.44 -11.94
N ALA A 296 -8.38 5.63 -11.88
CA ALA A 296 -7.68 6.88 -12.16
C ALA A 296 -6.58 7.18 -11.13
N ARG A 297 -6.83 6.94 -9.83
CA ARG A 297 -5.82 7.21 -8.77
C ARG A 297 -4.69 6.19 -8.79
N VAL A 298 -5.00 4.92 -8.96
CA VAL A 298 -3.99 3.86 -9.05
C VAL A 298 -3.15 4.01 -10.33
N GLY A 299 -3.78 4.36 -11.45
CA GLY A 299 -3.07 4.68 -12.69
C GLY A 299 -2.11 5.87 -12.53
N GLU A 300 -2.58 6.97 -11.90
CA GLU A 300 -1.72 8.13 -11.60
C GLU A 300 -0.53 7.76 -10.72
N LEU A 301 -0.72 6.91 -9.69
CA LEU A 301 0.38 6.44 -8.84
C LEU A 301 1.40 5.64 -9.65
N ALA A 302 0.93 4.69 -10.46
CA ALA A 302 1.81 3.86 -11.27
C ALA A 302 2.60 4.69 -12.29
N GLU A 303 1.96 5.62 -12.98
CA GLU A 303 2.61 6.53 -13.93
C GLU A 303 3.63 7.44 -13.24
N ALA A 304 3.29 8.02 -12.07
CA ALA A 304 4.17 8.87 -11.30
C ALA A 304 5.40 8.09 -10.79
N PHE A 305 5.21 6.84 -10.35
CA PHE A 305 6.30 5.96 -9.95
C PHE A 305 7.20 5.59 -11.14
N MET A 306 6.61 5.31 -12.30
CA MET A 306 7.36 5.02 -13.53
C MET A 306 8.15 6.23 -14.06
N ALA A 307 7.72 7.46 -13.75
CA ALA A 307 8.43 8.67 -14.11
C ALA A 307 9.71 8.90 -13.28
N LEU A 308 9.88 8.20 -12.16
CA LEU A 308 11.10 8.26 -11.36
C LEU A 308 12.30 7.67 -12.13
N PRO A 309 13.54 8.13 -11.86
CA PRO A 309 14.75 7.46 -12.34
C PRO A 309 14.80 5.98 -11.92
N ASP A 310 15.36 5.10 -12.76
CA ASP A 310 15.43 3.65 -12.52
C ASP A 310 15.98 3.32 -11.13
N ARG A 311 17.05 3.99 -10.70
CA ARG A 311 17.69 3.78 -9.40
C ARG A 311 16.81 4.14 -8.19
N GLN A 312 15.74 4.91 -8.42
CA GLN A 312 14.80 5.32 -7.36
C GLN A 312 13.58 4.41 -7.28
N ARG A 313 13.33 3.56 -8.24
CA ARG A 313 12.21 2.59 -8.22
C ARG A 313 12.61 1.34 -7.47
N TYR A 314 12.40 1.32 -6.15
CA TYR A 314 12.81 0.18 -5.32
C TYR A 314 11.90 -1.02 -5.49
N ALA A 315 10.60 -0.85 -5.30
CA ALA A 315 9.56 -1.87 -5.48
C ALA A 315 8.16 -1.23 -5.47
N PHE A 316 7.19 -1.99 -5.98
CA PHE A 316 5.77 -1.62 -5.94
C PHE A 316 4.99 -2.80 -5.34
N THR A 317 4.39 -2.60 -4.16
CA THR A 317 3.81 -3.66 -3.32
C THR A 317 2.37 -3.32 -2.96
N THR A 318 1.47 -4.30 -3.05
CA THR A 318 0.07 -4.18 -2.61
C THR A 318 -0.11 -4.73 -1.19
N TRP A 319 -1.02 -4.15 -0.41
CA TRP A 319 -1.33 -4.60 0.96
C TRP A 319 -2.37 -5.73 0.95
N GLY A 320 -1.92 -6.87 0.53
CA GLY A 320 -2.68 -8.06 0.17
C GLY A 320 -2.57 -8.35 -1.32
N LEU A 321 -3.01 -9.53 -1.74
CA LEU A 321 -2.95 -9.96 -3.14
C LEU A 321 -4.31 -9.84 -3.83
N ARG A 322 -5.36 -10.40 -3.23
CA ARG A 322 -6.75 -10.42 -3.71
C ARG A 322 -7.65 -9.59 -2.81
N ASP A 323 -8.78 -9.14 -3.31
CA ASP A 323 -9.76 -8.38 -2.50
C ASP A 323 -10.11 -9.09 -1.17
N THR A 324 -10.18 -10.43 -1.17
CA THR A 324 -10.40 -11.23 0.04
C THR A 324 -9.23 -11.23 1.03
N ASP A 325 -8.03 -10.85 0.58
CA ASP A 325 -6.84 -10.76 1.42
C ASP A 325 -6.72 -9.38 2.10
N SER A 326 -7.54 -8.40 1.71
CA SER A 326 -7.51 -7.05 2.27
C SER A 326 -7.87 -7.04 3.76
N TRP A 327 -7.12 -6.27 4.53
CA TRP A 327 -7.41 -6.01 5.95
C TRP A 327 -8.80 -5.38 6.15
N LEU A 328 -9.31 -4.61 5.18
CA LEU A 328 -10.64 -4.00 5.20
C LEU A 328 -11.77 -5.05 5.19
N VAL A 329 -11.50 -6.23 4.65
CA VAL A 329 -12.44 -7.36 4.60
C VAL A 329 -12.26 -8.26 5.82
N ARG A 330 -11.02 -8.47 6.27
CA ARG A 330 -10.66 -9.50 7.26
C ARG A 330 -10.70 -9.02 8.72
N GLU A 331 -10.37 -7.75 8.97
CA GLU A 331 -10.26 -7.25 10.35
C GLU A 331 -11.63 -7.03 11.01
N GLU A 332 -11.74 -7.47 12.25
CA GLU A 332 -12.90 -7.21 13.08
C GLU A 332 -13.10 -5.68 13.24
N GLY A 333 -14.34 -5.23 13.04
CA GLY A 333 -14.70 -3.82 13.09
C GLY A 333 -14.60 -3.07 11.76
N LYS A 334 -13.90 -3.57 10.76
CA LYS A 334 -13.92 -3.02 9.40
C LYS A 334 -15.15 -3.52 8.63
N ASN A 335 -15.38 -4.83 8.64
CA ASN A 335 -16.56 -5.53 8.09
C ASN A 335 -17.06 -4.99 6.74
N ARG A 336 -16.15 -4.93 5.76
CA ARG A 336 -16.43 -4.49 4.39
C ARG A 336 -16.34 -5.67 3.42
N PRO A 337 -17.25 -6.66 3.47
CA PRO A 337 -17.13 -7.90 2.69
C PRO A 337 -17.16 -7.66 1.18
N ASP A 338 -17.78 -6.56 0.73
CA ASP A 338 -17.89 -6.19 -0.67
C ASP A 338 -16.81 -5.17 -1.09
N GLU A 339 -15.79 -4.93 -0.25
CA GLU A 339 -14.69 -4.04 -0.60
C GLU A 339 -13.85 -4.65 -1.73
N SER A 340 -13.35 -3.78 -2.59
CA SER A 340 -12.53 -4.18 -3.73
C SER A 340 -11.42 -3.15 -3.85
N ALA A 341 -10.45 -3.29 -2.96
CA ALA A 341 -9.39 -2.36 -2.71
C ALA A 341 -8.04 -2.79 -3.30
N LEU A 342 -7.98 -3.95 -3.96
CA LEU A 342 -6.76 -4.53 -4.50
C LEU A 342 -6.83 -4.73 -6.02
N LEU A 343 -5.71 -5.16 -6.61
CA LEU A 343 -5.58 -5.30 -8.06
C LEU A 343 -6.22 -6.59 -8.62
N LEU A 344 -6.37 -7.61 -7.77
CA LEU A 344 -7.04 -8.86 -8.11
C LEU A 344 -8.36 -8.96 -7.36
N ASP A 345 -9.40 -9.41 -8.04
CA ASP A 345 -10.70 -9.67 -7.41
C ASP A 345 -10.64 -10.88 -6.44
N ALA A 346 -11.75 -11.18 -5.78
CA ALA A 346 -11.86 -12.29 -4.85
C ALA A 346 -11.51 -13.67 -5.44
N ALA A 347 -11.60 -13.82 -6.77
CA ALA A 347 -11.26 -15.04 -7.51
C ALA A 347 -9.82 -15.00 -8.11
N GLY A 348 -9.03 -13.98 -7.76
CA GLY A 348 -7.67 -13.81 -8.28
C GLY A 348 -7.61 -13.31 -9.74
N ARG A 349 -8.69 -12.74 -10.27
CA ARG A 349 -8.73 -12.21 -11.63
C ARG A 349 -8.36 -10.72 -11.63
N PRO A 350 -7.54 -10.27 -12.62
CA PRO A 350 -7.22 -8.86 -12.79
C PRO A 350 -8.48 -7.99 -12.96
N ASN A 351 -8.53 -6.87 -12.23
CA ASN A 351 -9.58 -5.87 -12.34
C ASN A 351 -9.12 -4.66 -13.18
N PRO A 352 -9.97 -3.64 -13.44
CA PRO A 352 -9.57 -2.47 -14.23
C PRO A 352 -8.40 -1.66 -13.66
N ALA A 353 -8.19 -1.64 -12.33
CA ALA A 353 -7.02 -0.99 -11.71
C ALA A 353 -5.72 -1.76 -12.00
N TYR A 354 -5.78 -3.10 -12.04
CA TYR A 354 -4.66 -3.92 -12.51
C TYR A 354 -4.25 -3.54 -13.93
N GLN A 355 -5.23 -3.34 -14.82
CA GLN A 355 -4.95 -2.98 -16.22
C GLN A 355 -4.23 -1.63 -16.29
N ALA A 356 -4.66 -0.63 -15.51
CA ALA A 356 -3.99 0.67 -15.47
C ALA A 356 -2.53 0.58 -15.01
N VAL A 357 -2.25 -0.25 -14.00
CA VAL A 357 -0.88 -0.53 -13.54
C VAL A 357 -0.07 -1.23 -14.62
N ALA A 358 -0.65 -2.26 -15.26
CA ALA A 358 0.01 -3.01 -16.32
C ALA A 358 0.37 -2.11 -17.52
N GLU A 359 -0.50 -1.21 -17.92
CA GLU A 359 -0.26 -0.24 -18.99
C GLU A 359 0.87 0.73 -18.64
N ALA A 360 0.87 1.26 -17.41
CA ALA A 360 1.96 2.12 -16.93
C ALA A 360 3.31 1.39 -16.95
N PHE A 361 3.38 0.16 -16.47
CA PHE A 361 4.62 -0.63 -16.46
C PHE A 361 5.08 -1.01 -17.86
N ALA A 362 4.16 -1.41 -18.74
CA ALA A 362 4.47 -1.79 -20.14
C ALA A 362 4.97 -0.60 -20.97
N SER A 363 4.58 0.62 -20.67
CA SER A 363 5.04 1.82 -21.38
C SER A 363 6.56 2.00 -21.35
N TRP A 364 7.23 1.42 -20.35
CA TRP A 364 8.69 1.39 -20.23
C TRP A 364 9.38 0.47 -21.24
N VAL A 365 8.71 -0.59 -21.69
CA VAL A 365 9.29 -1.61 -22.58
C VAL A 365 9.30 -1.14 -24.04
N LEU A 366 8.29 -0.35 -24.45
CA LEU A 366 8.07 0.04 -25.84
C LEU A 366 9.13 0.99 -26.46
N PRO A 367 9.71 1.99 -25.78
CA PRO A 367 10.70 2.89 -26.40
C PRO A 367 12.06 2.26 -26.69
N ARG A 368 12.41 1.16 -26.02
CA ARG A 368 13.71 0.49 -26.21
C ARG A 368 13.77 -0.46 -27.40
N GLN A 369 12.62 -0.88 -27.93
CA GLN A 369 12.56 -1.76 -29.10
C GLN A 369 12.51 -1.01 -30.45
N THR A 370 12.13 0.25 -30.46
CA THR A 370 12.21 1.10 -31.65
C THR A 370 13.53 1.84 -31.65
N GLY A 371 14.58 1.18 -32.17
CA GLY A 371 15.91 1.78 -32.42
C GLY A 371 15.85 2.93 -33.41
N PHE A 372 15.27 4.05 -33.03
CA PHE A 372 15.37 5.31 -33.75
C PHE A 372 16.71 5.96 -33.39
N ARG A 373 17.73 5.77 -34.25
CA ARG A 373 18.89 6.65 -34.31
C ARG A 373 18.45 7.92 -35.02
N PRO A 374 18.57 9.12 -34.42
CA PRO A 374 18.42 10.34 -35.19
C PRO A 374 19.55 10.42 -36.24
N PRO A 375 19.25 10.90 -37.43
CA PRO A 375 20.31 11.16 -38.43
C PRO A 375 21.27 12.19 -37.93
N ALA A 376 22.57 12.02 -38.30
CA ALA A 376 23.71 12.84 -37.94
C ALA A 376 23.60 14.29 -38.46
#